data_ac67507056f5080f8fe5b06320627a82
#
_entry.id   ac67507056f5080f8fe5b06320627a82
#
_cell.length_a   1.000
_cell.length_b   1.000
_cell.length_c   1.000
_cell.angle_alpha   90.00
_cell.angle_beta   90.00
_cell.angle_gamma   90.00
#
_symmetry.space_group_name_H-M   'P 1'
#
loop_
_entity.id
_entity.type
_entity.pdbx_description
1 polymer ?
#
loop_
_entity_poly.entity_id
_entity_poly.type
_entity_poly.pdbx_seq_one_letter_code
_entity_poly.pdbx_strand_id
1 'polypeptide(L)'
;MKYSKKEVLQYVQEEDVKFIRLAFCDVFGRQKNISIMPEELARAFEYGIAIDASAIAGFGDENHSDLFLHPDADTLMPLPWRPEHGCVVRMFCNITYPDGRIFECDTRSILKKAIQDAEHAGYHFFFGAEQEFYLFQLDDNGNPTKIPYDNATYMDIAPEDRGENIRREICLTLEQMGIRPEGSHHEEGPGQNEIDFRYSDPLTAADNAMTFQTVVKTIARQNGIFADFSPKPLENKPGNGFHMNISVKSSDHMDNMNYLIAGILDKISDMTVFLNPTENSYKRFGKNKAPQYISWSSENRSQLVRVPSAVGEYRRVELRSPDPSANTYLAFALMIYAILDGIQNKTELPAPVDINLYKADADTLANLKQLPGNFKSACAVAANSDFIKKYIPDAILSIYCNQ
;
A
#
# COMPACT_ATOMS: atom_id res chain seq x y z
N MET A 1 1.40 -7.35 19.05
CA MET A 1 1.64 -6.99 20.47
C MET A 1 2.09 -5.54 20.45
N LYS A 2 1.53 -4.66 21.25
CA LYS A 2 1.96 -3.25 21.28
C LYS A 2 3.03 -3.10 22.37
N TYR A 3 4.17 -2.56 22.01
CA TYR A 3 5.28 -2.36 22.94
C TYR A 3 5.30 -0.93 23.48
N SER A 4 5.50 -0.77 24.77
CA SER A 4 5.88 0.51 25.36
C SER A 4 7.34 0.86 25.05
N LYS A 5 7.70 2.15 25.10
CA LYS A 5 9.10 2.58 24.94
C LYS A 5 10.06 1.84 25.88
N LYS A 6 9.60 1.56 27.11
CA LYS A 6 10.40 0.82 28.12
C LYS A 6 10.64 -0.63 27.70
N GLU A 7 9.62 -1.32 27.17
CA GLU A 7 9.77 -2.69 26.69
C GLU A 7 10.68 -2.77 25.47
N VAL A 8 10.64 -1.78 24.57
CA VAL A 8 11.56 -1.69 23.44
C VAL A 8 13.00 -1.51 23.89
N LEU A 9 13.27 -0.61 24.87
CA LEU A 9 14.60 -0.43 25.43
C LEU A 9 15.13 -1.71 26.09
N GLN A 10 14.27 -2.43 26.82
CA GLN A 10 14.60 -3.72 27.41
C GLN A 10 14.90 -4.78 26.34
N TYR A 11 14.02 -4.91 25.33
CA TYR A 11 14.21 -5.84 24.20
C TYR A 11 15.56 -5.62 23.50
N VAL A 12 15.89 -4.35 23.19
CA VAL A 12 17.14 -3.99 22.52
C VAL A 12 18.37 -4.44 23.32
N GLN A 13 18.28 -4.39 24.64
CA GLN A 13 19.35 -4.83 25.53
C GLN A 13 19.41 -6.36 25.64
N GLU A 14 18.27 -7.03 25.82
CA GLU A 14 18.18 -8.48 26.01
C GLU A 14 18.56 -9.26 24.74
N GLU A 15 18.14 -8.78 23.55
CA GLU A 15 18.39 -9.41 22.27
C GLU A 15 19.71 -8.98 21.61
N ASP A 16 20.58 -8.28 22.34
CA ASP A 16 21.88 -7.78 21.85
C ASP A 16 21.79 -7.06 20.49
N VAL A 17 20.78 -6.21 20.34
CA VAL A 17 20.56 -5.44 19.12
C VAL A 17 21.76 -4.52 18.87
N LYS A 18 22.29 -4.53 17.64
CA LYS A 18 23.47 -3.72 17.26
C LYS A 18 23.13 -2.53 16.38
N PHE A 19 22.04 -2.60 15.62
CA PHE A 19 21.58 -1.51 14.76
C PHE A 19 20.05 -1.36 14.85
N ILE A 20 19.59 -0.12 14.91
CA ILE A 20 18.18 0.21 14.91
C ILE A 20 17.90 1.08 13.69
N ARG A 21 17.07 0.60 12.78
CA ARG A 21 16.64 1.35 11.61
C ARG A 21 15.40 2.15 11.92
N LEU A 22 15.52 3.45 11.85
CA LEU A 22 14.41 4.40 11.93
C LEU A 22 13.86 4.60 10.52
N ALA A 23 12.74 3.95 10.23
CA ALA A 23 12.14 3.90 8.89
C ALA A 23 11.01 4.92 8.75
N PHE A 24 10.88 5.49 7.57
CA PHE A 24 9.81 6.39 7.17
C PHE A 24 9.60 6.29 5.67
N CYS A 25 8.60 6.98 5.11
CA CYS A 25 8.38 7.01 3.67
C CYS A 25 8.48 8.44 3.14
N ASP A 26 8.96 8.59 1.90
CA ASP A 26 8.74 9.82 1.15
C ASP A 26 7.27 9.93 0.71
N VAL A 27 6.88 11.05 0.10
CA VAL A 27 5.50 11.28 -0.33
C VAL A 27 4.98 10.26 -1.35
N PHE A 28 5.86 9.57 -2.06
CA PHE A 28 5.51 8.51 -3.02
C PHE A 28 5.43 7.11 -2.39
N GLY A 29 5.60 6.98 -1.07
CA GLY A 29 5.59 5.69 -0.39
C GLY A 29 6.88 4.90 -0.52
N ARG A 30 7.99 5.52 -0.95
CA ARG A 30 9.28 4.84 -0.98
C ARG A 30 9.89 4.84 0.41
N GLN A 31 10.13 3.65 0.94
CA GLN A 31 10.72 3.53 2.26
C GLN A 31 12.16 4.07 2.31
N LYS A 32 12.43 4.90 3.29
CA LYS A 32 13.73 5.46 3.66
C LYS A 32 14.08 5.03 5.08
N ASN A 33 15.34 5.11 5.46
CA ASN A 33 15.74 4.93 6.85
C ASN A 33 17.08 5.62 7.15
N ILE A 34 17.28 5.93 8.43
CA ILE A 34 18.58 6.15 9.04
C ILE A 34 18.81 5.07 10.09
N SER A 35 20.06 4.64 10.27
CA SER A 35 20.41 3.69 11.32
C SER A 35 21.05 4.41 12.51
N ILE A 36 20.61 4.06 13.69
CA ILE A 36 21.20 4.55 14.95
C ILE A 36 21.77 3.39 15.75
N MET A 37 22.69 3.69 16.65
CA MET A 37 23.21 2.73 17.63
C MET A 37 22.23 2.60 18.79
N PRO A 38 22.21 1.44 19.50
CA PRO A 38 21.29 1.20 20.61
C PRO A 38 21.31 2.28 21.71
N GLU A 39 22.49 2.85 21.98
CA GLU A 39 22.70 3.87 23.00
C GLU A 39 21.92 5.18 22.69
N GLU A 40 21.64 5.43 21.41
CA GLU A 40 20.90 6.61 20.94
C GLU A 40 19.38 6.43 21.03
N LEU A 41 18.89 5.22 21.29
CA LEU A 41 17.45 4.94 21.23
C LEU A 41 16.64 5.71 22.26
N ALA A 42 17.15 5.85 23.48
CA ALA A 42 16.47 6.62 24.53
C ALA A 42 16.30 8.09 24.10
N ARG A 43 17.35 8.69 23.55
CA ARG A 43 17.33 10.04 22.98
C ARG A 43 16.35 10.14 21.82
N ALA A 44 16.33 9.13 20.94
CA ALA A 44 15.41 9.09 19.80
C ALA A 44 13.94 9.10 20.23
N PHE A 45 13.61 8.38 21.32
CA PHE A 45 12.26 8.37 21.88
C PHE A 45 11.86 9.69 22.57
N GLU A 46 12.82 10.41 23.13
CA GLU A 46 12.57 11.65 23.88
C GLU A 46 12.56 12.87 22.97
N TYR A 47 13.56 13.00 22.10
CA TYR A 47 13.80 14.23 21.31
C TYR A 47 13.68 13.99 19.81
N GLY A 48 13.59 12.75 19.34
CA GLY A 48 13.71 12.40 17.93
C GLY A 48 15.14 12.43 17.42
N ILE A 49 15.32 12.01 16.17
CA ILE A 49 16.59 12.05 15.45
C ILE A 49 16.45 13.01 14.26
N ALA A 50 17.29 14.04 14.24
CA ALA A 50 17.30 15.01 13.14
C ALA A 50 17.79 14.37 11.84
N ILE A 51 17.13 14.73 10.74
CA ILE A 51 17.53 14.37 9.37
C ILE A 51 17.54 15.61 8.49
N ASP A 52 18.41 15.59 7.47
CA ASP A 52 18.33 16.52 6.36
C ASP A 52 17.25 16.07 5.38
N ALA A 53 16.16 16.80 5.37
CA ALA A 53 14.99 16.50 4.53
C ALA A 53 15.12 17.07 3.10
N SER A 54 16.05 17.99 2.83
CA SER A 54 16.18 18.65 1.52
C SER A 54 16.47 17.69 0.38
N ALA A 55 17.12 16.56 0.66
CA ALA A 55 17.40 15.51 -0.31
C ALA A 55 16.24 14.50 -0.50
N ILE A 56 15.11 14.69 0.18
CA ILE A 56 13.97 13.77 0.13
C ILE A 56 12.81 14.42 -0.64
N ALA A 57 12.36 13.76 -1.70
CA ALA A 57 11.29 14.26 -2.54
C ALA A 57 10.04 14.64 -1.71
N GLY A 58 9.68 15.91 -1.75
CA GLY A 58 8.51 16.45 -1.07
C GLY A 58 8.66 16.80 0.41
N PHE A 59 9.90 16.80 0.93
CA PHE A 59 10.13 17.05 2.36
C PHE A 59 10.66 18.46 2.68
N GLY A 60 10.97 19.28 1.70
CA GLY A 60 11.41 20.66 1.92
C GLY A 60 12.51 21.09 0.95
N ASP A 61 13.14 22.19 1.28
CA ASP A 61 14.27 22.77 0.58
C ASP A 61 15.44 23.03 1.55
N GLU A 62 16.54 23.55 1.05
CA GLU A 62 17.75 23.82 1.83
C GLU A 62 17.55 24.90 2.92
N ASN A 63 16.49 25.71 2.86
CA ASN A 63 16.22 26.74 3.83
C ASN A 63 15.52 26.21 5.09
N HIS A 64 14.81 25.07 4.95
CA HIS A 64 14.03 24.43 6.02
C HIS A 64 14.22 22.91 5.96
N SER A 65 15.50 22.49 6.08
CA SER A 65 15.89 21.10 5.85
C SER A 65 15.75 20.19 7.07
N ASP A 66 15.64 20.73 8.28
CA ASP A 66 15.67 19.92 9.49
C ASP A 66 14.27 19.38 9.84
N LEU A 67 14.14 18.06 9.77
CA LEU A 67 12.99 17.32 10.32
C LEU A 67 13.48 16.31 11.35
N PHE A 68 12.57 15.87 12.22
CA PHE A 68 12.86 14.91 13.29
C PHE A 68 12.06 13.64 13.14
N LEU A 69 12.75 12.50 13.24
CA LEU A 69 12.16 11.16 13.24
C LEU A 69 11.91 10.71 14.68
N HIS A 70 10.65 10.46 15.03
CA HIS A 70 10.24 9.93 16.32
C HIS A 70 9.80 8.46 16.15
N PRO A 71 10.59 7.49 16.68
CA PRO A 71 10.27 6.08 16.53
C PRO A 71 8.93 5.73 17.21
N ASP A 72 8.12 4.95 16.52
CA ASP A 72 6.88 4.37 17.02
C ASP A 72 7.19 3.00 17.62
N ALA A 73 7.17 2.90 18.94
CA ALA A 73 7.53 1.69 19.68
C ALA A 73 6.67 0.47 19.29
N ASP A 74 5.41 0.70 18.94
CA ASP A 74 4.48 -0.36 18.52
C ASP A 74 4.90 -1.06 17.23
N THR A 75 5.86 -0.48 16.49
CA THR A 75 6.32 -0.97 15.19
C THR A 75 7.69 -1.66 15.24
N LEU A 76 8.19 -1.95 16.45
CA LEU A 76 9.44 -2.70 16.62
C LEU A 76 9.37 -4.02 15.85
N MET A 77 10.36 -4.23 14.99
CA MET A 77 10.39 -5.39 14.08
C MET A 77 11.83 -5.87 13.90
N PRO A 78 12.17 -7.11 14.26
CA PRO A 78 13.44 -7.71 13.89
C PRO A 78 13.51 -7.90 12.37
N LEU A 79 14.72 -7.83 11.80
CA LEU A 79 14.98 -8.08 10.39
C LEU A 79 15.67 -9.44 10.21
N PRO A 80 14.93 -10.54 9.94
CA PRO A 80 15.44 -11.91 9.99
C PRO A 80 16.59 -12.19 9.01
N TRP A 81 16.71 -11.42 7.94
CA TRP A 81 17.77 -11.56 6.94
C TRP A 81 19.12 -10.91 7.34
N ARG A 82 19.25 -10.49 8.59
CA ARG A 82 20.45 -9.84 9.14
C ARG A 82 20.98 -10.55 10.39
N PRO A 83 21.17 -11.89 10.38
CA PRO A 83 21.35 -12.64 11.63
C PRO A 83 22.77 -12.78 12.13
N GLU A 84 23.81 -12.58 11.31
CA GLU A 84 25.08 -13.25 11.59
C GLU A 84 25.95 -12.63 12.68
N HIS A 85 25.85 -11.32 12.91
CA HIS A 85 26.64 -10.65 13.97
C HIS A 85 25.88 -9.46 14.56
N GLY A 86 24.95 -9.76 15.44
CA GLY A 86 24.11 -8.79 16.13
C GLY A 86 22.78 -8.52 15.43
N CYS A 87 21.73 -8.56 16.20
CA CYS A 87 20.37 -8.36 15.73
C CYS A 87 20.22 -6.93 15.16
N VAL A 88 19.46 -6.81 14.07
CA VAL A 88 19.03 -5.53 13.49
C VAL A 88 17.52 -5.43 13.60
N VAL A 89 17.04 -4.34 14.17
CA VAL A 89 15.61 -4.05 14.25
C VAL A 89 15.25 -2.83 13.45
N ARG A 90 13.97 -2.71 13.11
CA ARG A 90 13.40 -1.53 12.47
C ARG A 90 12.20 -1.05 13.29
N MET A 91 12.05 0.28 13.39
CA MET A 91 10.80 0.93 13.79
C MET A 91 10.39 1.95 12.73
N PHE A 92 9.09 2.06 12.46
CA PHE A 92 8.56 3.19 11.70
C PHE A 92 8.54 4.45 12.58
N CYS A 93 8.70 5.60 11.95
CA CYS A 93 8.75 6.89 12.63
C CYS A 93 7.60 7.78 12.21
N ASN A 94 7.15 8.62 13.13
CA ASN A 94 6.40 9.84 12.82
C ASN A 94 7.42 10.97 12.58
N ILE A 95 7.05 11.94 11.75
CA ILE A 95 7.95 13.03 11.36
C ILE A 95 7.41 14.34 11.89
N THR A 96 8.29 15.15 12.50
CA THR A 96 7.94 16.48 13.03
C THR A 96 8.91 17.54 12.57
N TYR A 97 8.47 18.78 12.63
CA TYR A 97 9.34 19.96 12.64
C TYR A 97 10.14 20.05 13.93
N PRO A 98 11.20 20.92 13.97
CA PRO A 98 11.99 21.15 15.19
C PRO A 98 11.18 21.65 16.39
N ASP A 99 10.06 22.32 16.16
CA ASP A 99 9.14 22.81 17.19
C ASP A 99 8.12 21.75 17.71
N GLY A 100 8.22 20.52 17.19
CA GLY A 100 7.37 19.39 17.58
C GLY A 100 6.03 19.29 16.84
N ARG A 101 5.69 20.26 15.97
CA ARG A 101 4.51 20.13 15.10
C ARG A 101 4.70 18.97 14.13
N ILE A 102 3.62 18.24 13.86
CA ILE A 102 3.61 17.17 12.87
C ILE A 102 3.96 17.76 11.50
N PHE A 103 4.85 17.09 10.77
CA PHE A 103 5.16 17.44 9.39
C PHE A 103 3.98 17.07 8.49
N GLU A 104 3.41 18.05 7.78
CA GLU A 104 2.18 17.87 7.01
C GLU A 104 2.31 16.88 5.83
N CYS A 105 3.53 16.66 5.33
CA CYS A 105 3.78 15.69 4.28
C CYS A 105 4.18 14.29 4.82
N ASP A 106 4.13 14.08 6.15
CA ASP A 106 4.23 12.73 6.73
C ASP A 106 2.98 11.92 6.42
N THR A 107 3.05 11.12 5.36
CA THR A 107 1.90 10.32 4.86
C THR A 107 1.38 9.32 5.88
N ARG A 108 2.26 8.80 6.76
CA ARG A 108 1.84 7.93 7.87
C ARG A 108 1.00 8.68 8.91
N SER A 109 1.35 9.92 9.21
CA SER A 109 0.56 10.79 10.10
C SER A 109 -0.78 11.20 9.47
N ILE A 110 -0.85 11.38 8.14
CA ILE A 110 -2.12 11.60 7.42
C ILE A 110 -3.05 10.39 7.63
N LEU A 111 -2.56 9.16 7.50
CA LEU A 111 -3.37 7.97 7.77
C LEU A 111 -3.80 7.89 9.24
N LYS A 112 -2.91 8.17 10.19
CA LYS A 112 -3.27 8.24 11.62
C LYS A 112 -4.40 9.22 11.89
N LYS A 113 -4.37 10.38 11.24
CA LYS A 113 -5.44 11.37 11.32
C LYS A 113 -6.76 10.82 10.76
N ALA A 114 -6.74 10.19 9.60
CA ALA A 114 -7.94 9.60 9.00
C ALA A 114 -8.56 8.51 9.90
N ILE A 115 -7.73 7.68 10.55
CA ILE A 115 -8.17 6.68 11.52
C ILE A 115 -8.85 7.34 12.72
N GLN A 116 -8.23 8.38 13.30
CA GLN A 116 -8.80 9.10 14.43
C GLN A 116 -10.14 9.75 14.08
N ASP A 117 -10.24 10.38 12.91
CA ASP A 117 -11.48 10.99 12.44
C ASP A 117 -12.60 9.94 12.24
N ALA A 118 -12.25 8.75 11.75
CA ALA A 118 -13.18 7.63 11.63
C ALA A 118 -13.66 7.12 12.99
N GLU A 119 -12.75 6.94 13.94
CA GLU A 119 -13.06 6.49 15.30
C GLU A 119 -13.96 7.50 16.04
N HIS A 120 -13.67 8.80 15.89
CA HIS A 120 -14.53 9.86 16.44
C HIS A 120 -15.93 9.86 15.82
N ALA A 121 -16.05 9.45 14.55
CA ALA A 121 -17.34 9.27 13.90
C ALA A 121 -18.03 7.94 14.24
N GLY A 122 -17.41 7.06 15.05
CA GLY A 122 -17.94 5.78 15.48
C GLY A 122 -17.67 4.62 14.52
N TYR A 123 -16.65 4.72 13.64
CA TYR A 123 -16.32 3.70 12.64
C TYR A 123 -14.91 3.16 12.82
N HIS A 124 -14.78 1.84 12.79
CA HIS A 124 -13.51 1.11 12.82
C HIS A 124 -13.29 0.40 11.50
N PHE A 125 -12.20 0.76 10.84
CA PHE A 125 -11.81 0.21 9.53
C PHE A 125 -10.83 -0.95 9.68
N PHE A 126 -10.90 -1.87 8.71
CA PHE A 126 -9.92 -2.95 8.54
C PHE A 126 -9.54 -3.02 7.07
N PHE A 127 -8.24 -3.22 6.81
CA PHE A 127 -7.70 -3.34 5.47
C PHE A 127 -6.93 -4.64 5.29
N GLY A 128 -7.14 -5.31 4.16
CA GLY A 128 -6.28 -6.36 3.62
C GLY A 128 -5.65 -5.86 2.33
N ALA A 129 -4.36 -6.05 2.18
CA ALA A 129 -3.58 -5.60 1.03
C ALA A 129 -3.12 -6.82 0.23
N GLU A 130 -3.50 -6.91 -1.04
CA GLU A 130 -3.03 -7.91 -2.00
C GLU A 130 -2.13 -7.20 -3.01
N GLN A 131 -0.83 -7.54 -3.06
CA GLN A 131 0.11 -6.91 -3.97
C GLN A 131 0.75 -7.96 -4.88
N GLU A 132 0.55 -7.81 -6.17
CA GLU A 132 1.19 -8.61 -7.19
C GLU A 132 2.59 -8.07 -7.52
N PHE A 133 3.48 -8.98 -7.91
CA PHE A 133 4.85 -8.65 -8.32
C PHE A 133 5.39 -9.65 -9.34
N TYR A 134 6.31 -9.18 -10.16
CA TYR A 134 7.05 -10.04 -11.09
C TYR A 134 8.43 -10.39 -10.56
N LEU A 135 8.89 -11.60 -10.88
CA LEU A 135 10.26 -12.04 -10.68
C LEU A 135 10.97 -12.09 -12.03
N PHE A 136 12.09 -11.37 -12.14
CA PHE A 136 12.93 -11.30 -13.33
C PHE A 136 14.34 -11.82 -13.07
N GLN A 137 14.96 -12.37 -14.10
CA GLN A 137 16.35 -12.75 -14.08
C GLN A 137 17.24 -11.50 -13.99
N LEU A 138 18.42 -11.67 -13.39
CA LEU A 138 19.51 -10.69 -13.46
C LEU A 138 20.44 -11.03 -14.62
N ASP A 139 21.11 -10.02 -15.17
CA ASP A 139 22.22 -10.24 -16.10
C ASP A 139 23.51 -10.68 -15.37
N ASP A 140 24.56 -10.99 -16.12
CA ASP A 140 25.85 -11.44 -15.58
C ASP A 140 26.52 -10.36 -14.68
N ASN A 141 26.11 -9.11 -14.78
CA ASN A 141 26.58 -8.00 -13.94
C ASN A 141 25.66 -7.75 -12.72
N GLY A 142 24.60 -8.55 -12.58
CA GLY A 142 23.63 -8.42 -11.50
C GLY A 142 22.61 -7.30 -11.70
N ASN A 143 22.45 -6.77 -12.92
CA ASN A 143 21.41 -5.79 -13.22
C ASN A 143 20.07 -6.45 -13.55
N PRO A 144 18.94 -5.83 -13.22
CA PRO A 144 17.62 -6.32 -13.59
C PRO A 144 17.43 -6.43 -15.09
N THR A 145 16.88 -7.55 -15.55
CA THR A 145 16.43 -7.74 -16.93
C THR A 145 14.90 -7.68 -17.00
N LYS A 146 14.35 -7.82 -18.24
CA LYS A 146 12.92 -8.09 -18.47
C LYS A 146 12.65 -9.53 -18.88
N ILE A 147 13.58 -10.44 -18.58
CA ILE A 147 13.40 -11.88 -18.82
C ILE A 147 12.70 -12.46 -17.59
N PRO A 148 11.46 -12.95 -17.71
CA PRO A 148 10.74 -13.55 -16.59
C PRO A 148 11.52 -14.73 -15.99
N TYR A 149 11.36 -14.94 -14.69
CA TYR A 149 12.03 -16.02 -13.98
C TYR A 149 11.56 -17.40 -14.46
N ASP A 150 10.30 -17.51 -14.87
CA ASP A 150 9.67 -18.68 -15.48
C ASP A 150 8.63 -18.29 -16.53
N ASN A 151 7.94 -19.29 -17.11
CA ASN A 151 6.83 -19.12 -18.04
C ASN A 151 5.55 -19.82 -17.56
N ALA A 152 5.45 -20.04 -16.25
CA ALA A 152 4.25 -20.61 -15.65
C ALA A 152 3.04 -19.69 -15.81
N THR A 153 1.86 -20.22 -15.53
CA THR A 153 0.58 -19.54 -15.60
C THR A 153 -0.16 -19.65 -14.25
N TYR A 154 -1.39 -19.18 -14.23
CA TYR A 154 -2.18 -19.07 -12.99
C TYR A 154 -2.30 -20.40 -12.24
N MET A 155 -1.83 -20.42 -10.98
CA MET A 155 -1.83 -21.56 -10.06
C MET A 155 -1.04 -22.79 -10.55
N ASP A 156 -0.13 -22.63 -11.51
CA ASP A 156 0.82 -23.70 -11.86
C ASP A 156 1.70 -24.04 -10.65
N ILE A 157 2.24 -25.24 -10.68
CA ILE A 157 3.11 -25.81 -9.65
C ILE A 157 4.52 -26.09 -10.20
N ALA A 158 5.47 -26.39 -9.33
CA ALA A 158 6.79 -26.84 -9.75
C ALA A 158 6.69 -28.14 -10.60
N PRO A 159 7.49 -28.31 -11.66
CA PRO A 159 8.70 -27.52 -11.99
C PRO A 159 8.47 -26.30 -12.88
N GLU A 160 7.27 -26.07 -13.42
CA GLU A 160 6.91 -24.93 -14.26
C GLU A 160 6.99 -23.62 -13.46
N ASP A 161 6.39 -23.61 -12.27
CA ASP A 161 6.50 -22.52 -11.30
C ASP A 161 7.85 -22.61 -10.56
N ARG A 162 8.81 -21.84 -11.01
CA ARG A 162 10.14 -21.75 -10.39
C ARG A 162 10.18 -20.81 -9.19
N GLY A 163 9.15 -19.98 -9.03
CA GLY A 163 9.02 -19.00 -7.94
C GLY A 163 8.52 -19.61 -6.62
N GLU A 164 8.04 -20.85 -6.59
CA GLU A 164 7.42 -21.49 -5.42
C GLU A 164 8.28 -21.41 -4.15
N ASN A 165 9.57 -21.80 -4.25
CA ASN A 165 10.47 -21.77 -3.08
C ASN A 165 10.77 -20.35 -2.61
N ILE A 166 10.80 -19.38 -3.51
CA ILE A 166 11.02 -17.97 -3.18
C ILE A 166 9.82 -17.41 -2.43
N ARG A 167 8.59 -17.68 -2.92
CA ARG A 167 7.36 -17.31 -2.20
C ARG A 167 7.30 -17.97 -0.82
N ARG A 168 7.69 -19.25 -0.73
CA ARG A 168 7.76 -19.96 0.56
C ARG A 168 8.71 -19.27 1.53
N GLU A 169 9.91 -18.89 1.09
CA GLU A 169 10.89 -18.18 1.91
C GLU A 169 10.37 -16.79 2.33
N ILE A 170 9.72 -16.06 1.43
CA ILE A 170 9.05 -14.80 1.72
C ILE A 170 7.98 -14.99 2.81
N CYS A 171 7.09 -15.98 2.66
CA CYS A 171 6.03 -16.27 3.63
C CYS A 171 6.60 -16.59 5.02
N LEU A 172 7.62 -17.46 5.12
CA LEU A 172 8.25 -17.79 6.38
C LEU A 172 8.95 -16.58 7.02
N THR A 173 9.56 -15.72 6.21
CA THR A 173 10.17 -14.47 6.69
C THR A 173 9.11 -13.50 7.22
N LEU A 174 8.00 -13.34 6.51
CA LEU A 174 6.86 -12.53 6.97
C LEU A 174 6.28 -13.05 8.30
N GLU A 175 6.14 -14.37 8.44
CA GLU A 175 5.65 -15.00 9.67
C GLU A 175 6.58 -14.72 10.86
N GLN A 176 7.90 -14.81 10.66
CA GLN A 176 8.90 -14.42 11.68
C GLN A 176 8.78 -12.96 12.09
N MET A 177 8.33 -12.10 11.18
CA MET A 177 8.06 -10.69 11.42
C MET A 177 6.65 -10.42 11.97
N GLY A 178 5.87 -11.46 12.29
CA GLY A 178 4.51 -11.32 12.83
C GLY A 178 3.44 -10.95 11.80
N ILE A 179 3.78 -10.90 10.51
CA ILE A 179 2.84 -10.75 9.40
C ILE A 179 2.39 -12.14 8.98
N ARG A 180 1.07 -12.40 8.97
CA ARG A 180 0.52 -13.74 8.69
C ARG A 180 0.14 -13.87 7.23
N PRO A 181 0.88 -14.61 6.40
CA PRO A 181 0.43 -14.98 5.06
C PRO A 181 -0.83 -15.85 5.13
N GLU A 182 -1.73 -15.68 4.18
CA GLU A 182 -2.96 -16.49 4.04
C GLU A 182 -2.92 -17.33 2.76
N GLY A 183 -2.37 -16.80 1.68
CA GLY A 183 -2.24 -17.49 0.41
C GLY A 183 -0.98 -17.07 -0.34
N SER A 184 -0.48 -17.94 -1.20
CA SER A 184 0.57 -17.60 -2.16
C SER A 184 0.43 -18.48 -3.39
N HIS A 185 0.48 -17.88 -4.57
CA HIS A 185 0.37 -18.61 -5.83
C HIS A 185 1.10 -17.90 -6.96
N HIS A 186 1.32 -18.62 -8.06
CA HIS A 186 1.72 -18.04 -9.32
C HIS A 186 0.53 -17.34 -9.98
N GLU A 187 0.75 -16.13 -10.50
CA GLU A 187 -0.27 -15.35 -11.22
C GLU A 187 -0.27 -15.63 -12.72
N GLU A 188 -1.13 -14.91 -13.50
CA GLU A 188 -1.34 -15.17 -14.93
C GLU A 188 -0.13 -14.81 -15.80
N GLY A 189 0.69 -13.84 -15.39
CA GLY A 189 1.87 -13.43 -16.13
C GLY A 189 3.07 -14.31 -15.87
N PRO A 190 3.96 -14.52 -16.85
CA PRO A 190 5.18 -15.31 -16.66
C PRO A 190 6.06 -14.67 -15.57
N GLY A 191 6.42 -15.45 -14.56
CA GLY A 191 7.14 -14.95 -13.38
C GLY A 191 6.35 -14.02 -12.48
N GLN A 192 5.02 -13.92 -12.65
CA GLN A 192 4.15 -13.10 -11.81
C GLN A 192 3.67 -13.89 -10.59
N ASN A 193 3.67 -13.27 -9.43
CA ASN A 193 3.38 -13.87 -8.15
C ASN A 193 2.46 -13.00 -7.32
N GLU A 194 1.69 -13.64 -6.43
CA GLU A 194 0.88 -12.99 -5.41
C GLU A 194 1.06 -13.69 -4.08
N ILE A 195 1.10 -12.91 -3.01
CA ILE A 195 1.08 -13.40 -1.63
C ILE A 195 0.13 -12.51 -0.85
N ASP A 196 -0.94 -13.13 -0.33
CA ASP A 196 -1.91 -12.48 0.51
C ASP A 196 -1.55 -12.64 1.98
N PHE A 197 -1.79 -11.60 2.76
CA PHE A 197 -1.63 -11.65 4.20
C PHE A 197 -2.86 -11.08 4.91
N ARG A 198 -3.05 -11.55 6.16
CA ARG A 198 -4.25 -11.28 6.93
C ARG A 198 -4.50 -9.78 7.09
N TYR A 199 -5.77 -9.39 6.97
CA TYR A 199 -6.23 -8.03 7.23
C TYR A 199 -5.96 -7.59 8.67
N SER A 200 -5.82 -6.30 8.90
CA SER A 200 -5.61 -5.68 10.21
C SER A 200 -6.21 -4.27 10.26
N ASP A 201 -6.02 -3.57 11.40
CA ASP A 201 -6.29 -2.14 11.47
C ASP A 201 -5.51 -1.37 10.39
N PRO A 202 -5.98 -0.20 9.95
CA PRO A 202 -5.43 0.44 8.74
C PRO A 202 -3.95 0.80 8.85
N LEU A 203 -3.47 1.23 10.03
CA LEU A 203 -2.07 1.60 10.22
C LEU A 203 -1.17 0.37 10.15
N THR A 204 -1.52 -0.70 10.86
CA THR A 204 -0.80 -1.97 10.81
C THR A 204 -0.82 -2.55 9.40
N ALA A 205 -1.95 -2.52 8.70
CA ALA A 205 -2.06 -3.01 7.32
C ALA A 205 -1.15 -2.22 6.36
N ALA A 206 -1.06 -0.89 6.51
CA ALA A 206 -0.17 -0.07 5.69
C ALA A 206 1.30 -0.33 6.01
N ASP A 207 1.68 -0.39 7.28
CA ASP A 207 3.04 -0.74 7.73
C ASP A 207 3.44 -2.15 7.24
N ASN A 208 2.51 -3.11 7.23
CA ASN A 208 2.72 -4.46 6.71
C ASN A 208 2.90 -4.48 5.19
N ALA A 209 2.10 -3.74 4.43
CA ALA A 209 2.24 -3.63 2.97
C ALA A 209 3.59 -3.04 2.56
N MET A 210 4.09 -2.02 3.29
CA MET A 210 5.42 -1.46 3.11
C MET A 210 6.53 -2.48 3.45
N THR A 211 6.34 -3.21 4.54
CA THR A 211 7.27 -4.27 4.96
C THR A 211 7.31 -5.40 3.95
N PHE A 212 6.16 -5.83 3.44
CA PHE A 212 6.01 -6.86 2.42
C PHE A 212 6.89 -6.57 1.19
N GLN A 213 6.78 -5.37 0.60
CA GLN A 213 7.63 -5.01 -0.56
C GLN A 213 9.12 -5.10 -0.25
N THR A 214 9.52 -4.71 0.97
CA THR A 214 10.92 -4.77 1.41
C THR A 214 11.39 -6.23 1.54
N VAL A 215 10.58 -7.09 2.15
CA VAL A 215 10.86 -8.53 2.30
C VAL A 215 10.99 -9.19 0.93
N VAL A 216 10.00 -9.01 0.05
CA VAL A 216 10.00 -9.60 -1.30
C VAL A 216 11.26 -9.19 -2.08
N LYS A 217 11.58 -7.90 -2.12
CA LYS A 217 12.78 -7.41 -2.82
C LYS A 217 14.07 -7.95 -2.22
N THR A 218 14.13 -8.09 -0.89
CA THR A 218 15.32 -8.60 -0.18
C THR A 218 15.52 -10.10 -0.48
N ILE A 219 14.48 -10.90 -0.29
CA ILE A 219 14.54 -12.36 -0.51
C ILE A 219 14.81 -12.67 -1.99
N ALA A 220 14.12 -11.98 -2.92
CA ALA A 220 14.41 -12.11 -4.34
C ALA A 220 15.89 -11.85 -4.66
N ARG A 221 16.46 -10.76 -4.11
CA ARG A 221 17.87 -10.41 -4.33
C ARG A 221 18.82 -11.45 -3.75
N GLN A 222 18.53 -12.01 -2.57
CA GLN A 222 19.32 -13.09 -1.97
C GLN A 222 19.32 -14.37 -2.81
N ASN A 223 18.22 -14.60 -3.55
CA ASN A 223 18.06 -15.71 -4.48
C ASN A 223 18.59 -15.41 -5.90
N GLY A 224 19.28 -14.28 -6.11
CA GLY A 224 19.87 -13.91 -7.40
C GLY A 224 18.86 -13.48 -8.47
N ILE A 225 17.69 -12.99 -8.06
CA ILE A 225 16.61 -12.49 -8.93
C ILE A 225 16.15 -11.10 -8.52
N PHE A 226 15.37 -10.47 -9.40
CA PHE A 226 14.83 -9.14 -9.20
C PHE A 226 13.31 -9.19 -9.07
N ALA A 227 12.76 -8.61 -8.01
CA ALA A 227 11.32 -8.42 -7.83
C ALA A 227 10.90 -7.03 -8.31
N ASP A 228 9.94 -6.99 -9.24
CA ASP A 228 9.41 -5.78 -9.88
C ASP A 228 7.95 -5.56 -9.50
N PHE A 229 7.68 -4.48 -8.76
CA PHE A 229 6.35 -4.01 -8.36
C PHE A 229 5.82 -2.91 -9.29
N SER A 230 6.48 -2.63 -10.42
CA SER A 230 5.97 -1.63 -11.35
C SER A 230 4.58 -2.02 -11.89
N PRO A 231 3.70 -1.06 -12.18
CA PRO A 231 2.31 -1.34 -12.56
C PRO A 231 2.17 -2.22 -13.80
N LYS A 232 3.03 -2.04 -14.79
CA LYS A 232 3.01 -2.76 -16.06
C LYS A 232 4.43 -3.13 -16.49
N PRO A 233 5.03 -4.19 -15.89
CA PRO A 233 6.43 -4.57 -16.18
C PRO A 233 6.65 -5.05 -17.59
N LEU A 234 5.67 -5.75 -18.18
CA LEU A 234 5.69 -6.30 -19.53
C LEU A 234 4.48 -5.80 -20.34
N GLU A 235 4.70 -5.31 -21.54
CA GLU A 235 3.69 -4.59 -22.33
C GLU A 235 2.45 -5.45 -22.63
N ASN A 236 2.65 -6.70 -23.08
CA ASN A 236 1.57 -7.60 -23.54
C ASN A 236 1.19 -8.68 -22.51
N LYS A 237 1.56 -8.49 -21.23
CA LYS A 237 1.26 -9.42 -20.15
C LYS A 237 0.43 -8.72 -19.08
N PRO A 238 -0.17 -9.41 -18.12
CA PRO A 238 -0.85 -8.78 -17.00
C PRO A 238 0.00 -7.73 -16.29
N GLY A 239 -0.61 -6.66 -15.78
CA GLY A 239 0.05 -5.71 -14.90
C GLY A 239 -0.07 -6.17 -13.44
N ASN A 240 0.68 -5.54 -12.55
CA ASN A 240 0.57 -5.77 -11.12
C ASN A 240 -0.58 -4.96 -10.52
N GLY A 241 -1.47 -5.63 -9.80
CA GLY A 241 -2.52 -5.03 -9.00
C GLY A 241 -2.08 -4.82 -7.55
N PHE A 242 -2.71 -3.84 -6.93
CA PHE A 242 -2.74 -3.66 -5.49
C PHE A 242 -4.21 -3.62 -5.05
N HIS A 243 -4.80 -4.79 -4.82
CA HIS A 243 -6.19 -4.86 -4.43
C HIS A 243 -6.35 -4.54 -2.95
N MET A 244 -7.32 -3.69 -2.64
CA MET A 244 -7.59 -3.25 -1.29
C MET A 244 -8.90 -3.87 -0.82
N ASN A 245 -8.81 -4.83 0.10
CA ASN A 245 -9.96 -5.41 0.79
C ASN A 245 -10.31 -4.55 2.00
N ILE A 246 -11.54 -4.07 2.08
CA ILE A 246 -11.96 -3.09 3.08
C ILE A 246 -13.23 -3.59 3.78
N SER A 247 -13.21 -3.56 5.11
CA SER A 247 -14.39 -3.74 5.94
C SER A 247 -14.49 -2.66 7.01
N VAL A 248 -15.71 -2.35 7.43
CA VAL A 248 -16.01 -1.31 8.41
C VAL A 248 -16.95 -1.87 9.46
N LYS A 249 -16.60 -1.65 10.73
CA LYS A 249 -17.49 -1.90 11.86
C LYS A 249 -17.97 -0.57 12.42
N SER A 250 -19.27 -0.39 12.54
CA SER A 250 -19.86 0.77 13.22
C SER A 250 -20.18 0.46 14.66
N SER A 251 -20.11 1.48 15.52
CA SER A 251 -20.43 1.37 16.94
C SER A 251 -21.91 1.03 17.19
N ASP A 252 -22.79 1.37 16.26
CA ASP A 252 -24.23 1.08 16.29
C ASP A 252 -24.61 -0.24 15.60
N HIS A 253 -23.61 -1.01 15.14
CA HIS A 253 -23.78 -2.29 14.43
C HIS A 253 -24.60 -2.21 13.12
N MET A 254 -24.74 -1.03 12.52
CA MET A 254 -25.45 -0.86 11.25
C MET A 254 -24.60 -1.40 10.08
N ASP A 255 -25.29 -2.02 9.11
CA ASP A 255 -24.65 -2.42 7.86
C ASP A 255 -24.51 -1.21 6.92
N ASN A 256 -23.30 -0.72 6.78
CA ASN A 256 -22.98 0.45 5.97
C ASN A 256 -22.40 0.09 4.59
N MET A 257 -22.46 -1.18 4.17
CA MET A 257 -21.78 -1.65 2.95
C MET A 257 -22.20 -0.87 1.69
N ASN A 258 -23.48 -0.54 1.55
CA ASN A 258 -23.97 0.22 0.42
C ASN A 258 -23.34 1.62 0.37
N TYR A 259 -23.26 2.32 1.49
CA TYR A 259 -22.64 3.65 1.58
C TYR A 259 -21.13 3.60 1.41
N LEU A 260 -20.50 2.51 1.86
CA LEU A 260 -19.08 2.26 1.66
C LEU A 260 -18.77 2.15 0.16
N ILE A 261 -19.51 1.31 -0.58
CA ILE A 261 -19.31 1.16 -2.03
C ILE A 261 -19.62 2.49 -2.73
N ALA A 262 -20.74 3.13 -2.39
CA ALA A 262 -21.17 4.40 -3.01
C ALA A 262 -20.12 5.51 -2.80
N GLY A 263 -19.57 5.65 -1.60
CA GLY A 263 -18.52 6.62 -1.28
C GLY A 263 -17.25 6.40 -2.08
N ILE A 264 -16.82 5.14 -2.24
CA ILE A 264 -15.68 4.80 -3.09
C ILE A 264 -15.97 5.21 -4.55
N LEU A 265 -17.10 4.79 -5.11
CA LEU A 265 -17.45 5.08 -6.51
C LEU A 265 -17.60 6.58 -6.79
N ASP A 266 -18.07 7.35 -5.81
CA ASP A 266 -18.24 8.80 -5.92
C ASP A 266 -16.89 9.53 -5.98
N LYS A 267 -15.88 9.10 -5.19
CA LYS A 267 -14.60 9.79 -5.06
C LYS A 267 -13.44 9.16 -5.85
N ILE A 268 -13.65 8.01 -6.49
CA ILE A 268 -12.54 7.25 -7.10
C ILE A 268 -11.79 8.03 -8.18
N SER A 269 -12.48 8.82 -8.99
CA SER A 269 -11.83 9.65 -10.02
C SER A 269 -10.86 10.66 -9.40
N ASP A 270 -11.26 11.26 -8.28
CA ASP A 270 -10.48 12.25 -7.54
C ASP A 270 -9.20 11.64 -6.95
N MET A 271 -9.32 10.39 -6.48
CA MET A 271 -8.23 9.66 -5.85
C MET A 271 -7.28 8.97 -6.84
N THR A 272 -7.65 8.86 -8.12
CA THR A 272 -6.95 8.00 -9.08
C THR A 272 -5.45 8.30 -9.17
N VAL A 273 -5.01 9.56 -9.12
CA VAL A 273 -3.59 9.92 -9.19
C VAL A 273 -2.78 9.39 -8.01
N PHE A 274 -3.38 9.23 -6.83
CA PHE A 274 -2.72 8.68 -5.63
C PHE A 274 -2.73 7.15 -5.61
N LEU A 275 -3.72 6.54 -6.27
CA LEU A 275 -3.87 5.09 -6.38
C LEU A 275 -3.08 4.51 -7.57
N ASN A 276 -2.80 5.35 -8.57
CA ASN A 276 -2.13 5.02 -9.83
C ASN A 276 -1.17 6.16 -10.21
N PRO A 277 -0.04 6.30 -9.46
CA PRO A 277 0.76 7.53 -9.45
C PRO A 277 1.78 7.65 -10.57
N THR A 278 1.78 6.77 -11.56
CA THR A 278 2.75 6.80 -12.66
C THR A 278 2.06 6.72 -14.02
N GLU A 279 2.70 7.21 -15.07
CA GLU A 279 2.20 7.02 -16.44
C GLU A 279 2.05 5.52 -16.80
N ASN A 280 2.91 4.69 -16.26
CA ASN A 280 2.88 3.24 -16.45
C ASN A 280 1.62 2.59 -15.84
N SER A 281 1.06 3.18 -14.78
CA SER A 281 -0.17 2.74 -14.11
C SER A 281 -1.35 2.65 -15.08
N TYR A 282 -1.52 3.64 -15.94
CA TYR A 282 -2.65 3.76 -16.88
C TYR A 282 -2.59 2.77 -18.03
N LYS A 283 -1.44 2.15 -18.29
CA LYS A 283 -1.31 1.07 -19.29
C LYS A 283 -1.99 -0.22 -18.87
N ARG A 284 -2.39 -0.33 -17.60
CA ARG A 284 -3.14 -1.47 -17.05
C ARG A 284 -4.62 -1.40 -17.39
N PHE A 285 -5.23 -0.21 -17.35
CA PHE A 285 -6.67 -0.02 -17.38
C PHE A 285 -7.35 -0.62 -18.61
N GLY A 286 -8.47 -1.32 -18.39
CA GLY A 286 -9.26 -1.98 -19.41
C GLY A 286 -8.66 -3.27 -19.98
N LYS A 287 -7.58 -3.80 -19.37
CA LYS A 287 -6.88 -5.01 -19.84
C LYS A 287 -6.57 -5.94 -18.67
N ASN A 288 -6.57 -7.26 -18.97
CA ASN A 288 -6.08 -8.29 -18.05
C ASN A 288 -6.56 -8.11 -16.61
N LYS A 289 -7.88 -8.02 -16.41
CA LYS A 289 -8.56 -7.86 -15.12
C LYS A 289 -8.28 -6.54 -14.37
N ALA A 290 -7.58 -5.56 -14.95
CA ALA A 290 -7.47 -4.21 -14.40
C ALA A 290 -8.67 -3.36 -14.86
N PRO A 291 -9.56 -2.92 -13.94
CA PRO A 291 -10.79 -2.22 -14.30
C PRO A 291 -10.53 -0.81 -14.83
N GLN A 292 -11.41 -0.35 -15.70
CA GLN A 292 -11.42 1.03 -16.24
C GLN A 292 -12.72 1.77 -15.94
N TYR A 293 -13.84 1.04 -15.81
CA TYR A 293 -15.16 1.61 -15.63
C TYR A 293 -15.52 1.72 -14.15
N ILE A 294 -16.12 2.84 -13.76
CA ILE A 294 -16.58 3.10 -12.40
C ILE A 294 -17.89 2.34 -12.18
N SER A 295 -17.78 1.16 -11.64
CA SER A 295 -18.88 0.21 -11.47
C SER A 295 -18.61 -0.77 -10.34
N TRP A 296 -19.64 -1.46 -9.89
CA TRP A 296 -19.52 -2.49 -8.87
C TRP A 296 -20.42 -3.68 -9.17
N SER A 297 -20.10 -4.82 -8.60
CA SER A 297 -20.92 -6.02 -8.61
C SER A 297 -20.44 -7.04 -7.59
N SER A 298 -21.27 -8.02 -7.30
CA SER A 298 -20.90 -9.21 -6.55
C SER A 298 -20.10 -10.17 -7.45
N GLU A 299 -19.00 -10.73 -6.91
CA GLU A 299 -18.22 -11.82 -7.51
C GLU A 299 -17.51 -11.51 -8.87
N ASN A 300 -17.87 -10.46 -9.56
CA ASN A 300 -17.39 -10.14 -10.91
C ASN A 300 -16.04 -9.39 -10.89
N ARG A 301 -14.98 -10.03 -11.41
CA ARG A 301 -13.61 -9.50 -11.43
C ARG A 301 -13.35 -8.47 -12.54
N SER A 302 -14.31 -8.12 -13.39
CA SER A 302 -14.18 -7.03 -14.36
C SER A 302 -14.59 -5.67 -13.80
N GLN A 303 -15.14 -5.64 -12.59
CA GLN A 303 -15.64 -4.45 -11.94
C GLN A 303 -14.55 -3.71 -11.16
N LEU A 304 -14.74 -2.40 -10.97
CA LEU A 304 -13.84 -1.56 -10.15
C LEU A 304 -13.94 -1.92 -8.68
N VAL A 305 -15.16 -2.04 -8.17
CA VAL A 305 -15.44 -2.51 -6.82
C VAL A 305 -16.16 -3.86 -6.90
N ARG A 306 -15.55 -4.85 -6.30
CA ARG A 306 -16.11 -6.20 -6.21
C ARG A 306 -16.50 -6.50 -4.77
N VAL A 307 -17.65 -7.15 -4.58
CA VAL A 307 -18.03 -7.74 -3.29
C VAL A 307 -17.76 -9.23 -3.36
N PRO A 308 -16.67 -9.74 -2.76
CA PRO A 308 -16.36 -11.15 -2.76
C PRO A 308 -17.45 -11.96 -2.05
N SER A 309 -17.65 -13.21 -2.49
CA SER A 309 -18.50 -14.16 -1.76
C SER A 309 -17.85 -14.52 -0.43
N ALA A 310 -18.31 -13.91 0.65
CA ALA A 310 -17.80 -14.13 1.99
C ALA A 310 -18.90 -13.89 3.03
N VAL A 311 -18.79 -14.57 4.17
CA VAL A 311 -19.78 -14.51 5.25
C VAL A 311 -19.14 -14.07 6.57
N GLY A 312 -19.95 -13.53 7.46
CA GLY A 312 -19.51 -13.15 8.80
C GLY A 312 -18.43 -12.06 8.79
N GLU A 313 -17.37 -12.27 9.54
CA GLU A 313 -16.25 -11.31 9.69
C GLU A 313 -15.40 -11.13 8.43
N TYR A 314 -15.52 -12.03 7.45
CA TYR A 314 -14.81 -11.94 6.17
C TYR A 314 -15.56 -11.12 5.11
N ARG A 315 -16.74 -10.59 5.45
CA ARG A 315 -17.53 -9.75 4.54
C ARG A 315 -16.83 -8.43 4.32
N ARG A 316 -16.51 -8.13 3.04
CA ARG A 316 -15.68 -7.00 2.63
C ARG A 316 -16.01 -6.52 1.24
N VAL A 317 -15.49 -5.38 0.88
CA VAL A 317 -15.40 -4.92 -0.51
C VAL A 317 -13.95 -4.91 -0.97
N GLU A 318 -13.73 -5.14 -2.24
CA GLU A 318 -12.42 -5.13 -2.89
C GLU A 318 -12.37 -4.02 -3.92
N LEU A 319 -11.48 -3.04 -3.73
CA LEU A 319 -11.14 -2.05 -4.75
C LEU A 319 -10.00 -2.60 -5.60
N ARG A 320 -10.18 -2.60 -6.94
CA ARG A 320 -9.30 -3.34 -7.87
C ARG A 320 -8.44 -2.47 -8.79
N SER A 321 -8.65 -1.14 -8.83
CA SER A 321 -7.88 -0.26 -9.72
C SER A 321 -6.47 0.08 -9.25
N PRO A 322 -6.14 0.16 -7.95
CA PRO A 322 -4.81 0.55 -7.51
C PRO A 322 -3.70 -0.37 -8.00
N ASP A 323 -2.48 0.13 -8.00
CA ASP A 323 -1.27 -0.65 -8.30
C ASP A 323 -0.20 -0.47 -7.21
N PRO A 324 0.82 -1.35 -7.14
CA PRO A 324 1.78 -1.37 -6.05
C PRO A 324 2.72 -0.16 -5.97
N SER A 325 2.68 0.78 -6.93
CA SER A 325 3.40 2.05 -6.84
C SER A 325 2.66 3.11 -6.02
N ALA A 326 1.40 2.84 -5.63
CA ALA A 326 0.66 3.72 -4.74
C ALA A 326 1.32 3.85 -3.36
N ASN A 327 1.31 5.06 -2.80
CA ASN A 327 1.64 5.25 -1.39
C ASN A 327 0.50 4.68 -0.53
N THR A 328 0.76 3.56 0.15
CA THR A 328 -0.27 2.82 0.90
C THR A 328 -0.92 3.67 1.99
N TYR A 329 -0.16 4.54 2.67
CA TYR A 329 -0.72 5.42 3.70
C TYR A 329 -1.71 6.43 3.13
N LEU A 330 -1.37 7.10 2.02
CA LEU A 330 -2.28 8.03 1.33
C LEU A 330 -3.49 7.30 0.75
N ALA A 331 -3.27 6.14 0.14
CA ALA A 331 -4.33 5.35 -0.42
C ALA A 331 -5.37 4.95 0.63
N PHE A 332 -4.93 4.42 1.78
CA PHE A 332 -5.84 4.02 2.86
C PHE A 332 -6.53 5.24 3.51
N ALA A 333 -5.81 6.35 3.71
CA ALA A 333 -6.41 7.57 4.25
C ALA A 333 -7.53 8.09 3.34
N LEU A 334 -7.30 8.17 2.04
CA LEU A 334 -8.30 8.60 1.06
C LEU A 334 -9.49 7.65 1.00
N MET A 335 -9.27 6.33 1.09
CA MET A 335 -10.35 5.35 1.16
C MET A 335 -11.21 5.53 2.41
N ILE A 336 -10.59 5.75 3.59
CA ILE A 336 -11.32 6.04 4.83
C ILE A 336 -12.21 7.27 4.65
N TYR A 337 -11.66 8.37 4.13
CA TYR A 337 -12.42 9.61 3.96
C TYR A 337 -13.52 9.49 2.90
N ALA A 338 -13.26 8.80 1.78
CA ALA A 338 -14.29 8.56 0.75
C ALA A 338 -15.48 7.75 1.31
N ILE A 339 -15.19 6.74 2.12
CA ILE A 339 -16.21 5.92 2.76
C ILE A 339 -16.98 6.71 3.81
N LEU A 340 -16.29 7.50 4.65
CA LEU A 340 -16.94 8.37 5.63
C LEU A 340 -17.86 9.39 4.97
N ASP A 341 -17.42 10.02 3.87
CA ASP A 341 -18.25 10.93 3.06
C ASP A 341 -19.51 10.19 2.55
N GLY A 342 -19.35 8.97 2.02
CA GLY A 342 -20.46 8.13 1.55
C GLY A 342 -21.49 7.84 2.65
N ILE A 343 -21.02 7.50 3.85
CA ILE A 343 -21.87 7.20 5.00
C ILE A 343 -22.57 8.49 5.51
N GLN A 344 -21.82 9.56 5.70
CA GLN A 344 -22.34 10.82 6.25
C GLN A 344 -23.39 11.46 5.33
N ASN A 345 -23.15 11.43 4.02
CA ASN A 345 -24.05 11.97 3.01
C ASN A 345 -25.15 11.00 2.59
N LYS A 346 -25.11 9.76 3.11
CA LYS A 346 -26.02 8.68 2.69
C LYS A 346 -26.08 8.55 1.17
N THR A 347 -24.89 8.54 0.55
CA THR A 347 -24.74 8.51 -0.92
C THR A 347 -25.46 7.27 -1.47
N GLU A 348 -26.33 7.50 -2.46
CA GLU A 348 -27.10 6.42 -3.09
C GLU A 348 -26.17 5.50 -3.88
N LEU A 349 -26.29 4.19 -3.65
CA LEU A 349 -25.53 3.19 -4.38
C LEU A 349 -26.17 2.96 -5.76
N PRO A 350 -25.45 3.16 -6.88
CA PRO A 350 -25.96 2.83 -8.20
C PRO A 350 -26.24 1.32 -8.35
N ALA A 351 -27.07 0.97 -9.32
CA ALA A 351 -27.34 -0.44 -9.62
C ALA A 351 -26.04 -1.22 -9.93
N PRO A 352 -25.92 -2.46 -9.52
CA PRO A 352 -24.75 -3.30 -9.86
C PRO A 352 -24.69 -3.58 -11.36
N VAL A 353 -23.48 -3.79 -11.88
CA VAL A 353 -23.24 -4.11 -13.29
C VAL A 353 -22.73 -5.56 -13.37
N ASP A 354 -23.67 -6.51 -13.57
CA ASP A 354 -23.39 -7.97 -13.51
C ASP A 354 -22.98 -8.55 -14.88
N ILE A 355 -22.24 -7.80 -15.68
CA ILE A 355 -21.72 -8.26 -16.96
C ILE A 355 -20.19 -8.21 -17.00
N ASN A 356 -19.59 -9.03 -17.84
CA ASN A 356 -18.16 -8.98 -18.09
C ASN A 356 -17.79 -7.77 -18.95
N LEU A 357 -17.25 -6.72 -18.36
CA LEU A 357 -16.93 -5.45 -19.03
C LEU A 357 -15.84 -5.58 -20.10
N TYR A 358 -15.02 -6.62 -20.08
CA TYR A 358 -14.02 -6.87 -21.15
C TYR A 358 -14.64 -7.48 -22.42
N LYS A 359 -15.89 -7.93 -22.34
CA LYS A 359 -16.64 -8.54 -23.44
C LYS A 359 -17.95 -7.81 -23.77
N ALA A 360 -18.23 -6.71 -23.06
CA ALA A 360 -19.44 -5.91 -23.26
C ALA A 360 -19.40 -5.15 -24.60
N ASP A 361 -20.57 -4.92 -25.17
CA ASP A 361 -20.70 -4.12 -26.37
C ASP A 361 -20.49 -2.63 -26.12
N ALA A 362 -20.22 -1.88 -27.20
CA ALA A 362 -19.89 -0.46 -27.11
C ALA A 362 -21.05 0.39 -26.54
N ASP A 363 -22.31 0.01 -26.79
CA ASP A 363 -23.47 0.76 -26.32
C ASP A 363 -23.62 0.64 -24.79
N THR A 364 -23.38 -0.56 -24.26
CA THR A 364 -23.34 -0.81 -22.82
C THR A 364 -22.20 -0.01 -22.15
N LEU A 365 -21.00 -0.05 -22.73
CA LEU A 365 -19.82 0.62 -22.18
C LEU A 365 -19.95 2.16 -22.25
N ALA A 366 -20.61 2.70 -23.26
CA ALA A 366 -20.82 4.15 -23.42
C ALA A 366 -21.63 4.79 -22.29
N ASN A 367 -22.45 4.01 -21.58
CA ASN A 367 -23.26 4.46 -20.46
C ASN A 367 -22.52 4.44 -19.11
N LEU A 368 -21.30 3.89 -19.05
CA LEU A 368 -20.51 3.79 -17.83
C LEU A 368 -19.47 4.91 -17.75
N LYS A 369 -19.38 5.54 -16.58
CA LYS A 369 -18.29 6.46 -16.28
C LYS A 369 -16.96 5.72 -16.27
N GLN A 370 -15.89 6.39 -16.69
CA GLN A 370 -14.55 5.83 -16.71
C GLN A 370 -13.63 6.53 -15.71
N LEU A 371 -12.63 5.83 -15.23
CA LEU A 371 -11.50 6.42 -14.54
C LEU A 371 -10.73 7.36 -15.49
N PRO A 372 -10.01 8.37 -14.97
CA PRO A 372 -9.10 9.16 -15.78
C PRO A 372 -8.17 8.27 -16.60
N GLY A 373 -8.14 8.42 -17.92
CA GLY A 373 -7.46 7.49 -18.84
C GLY A 373 -5.94 7.65 -18.93
N ASN A 374 -5.37 8.68 -18.31
CA ASN A 374 -3.92 8.93 -18.27
C ASN A 374 -3.54 9.78 -17.05
N PHE A 375 -2.26 9.81 -16.75
CA PHE A 375 -1.71 10.52 -15.60
C PHE A 375 -2.09 12.00 -15.57
N LYS A 376 -1.94 12.70 -16.69
CA LYS A 376 -2.27 14.13 -16.80
C LYS A 376 -3.74 14.42 -16.49
N SER A 377 -4.66 13.60 -17.00
CA SER A 377 -6.09 13.76 -16.71
C SER A 377 -6.41 13.47 -15.23
N ALA A 378 -5.75 12.50 -14.61
CA ALA A 378 -5.92 12.21 -13.20
C ALA A 378 -5.43 13.37 -12.31
N CYS A 379 -4.27 13.97 -12.64
CA CYS A 379 -3.79 15.17 -11.98
C CYS A 379 -4.78 16.33 -12.11
N ALA A 380 -5.34 16.56 -13.30
CA ALA A 380 -6.30 17.64 -13.51
C ALA A 380 -7.59 17.43 -12.69
N VAL A 381 -8.07 16.19 -12.56
CA VAL A 381 -9.22 15.85 -11.71
C VAL A 381 -8.89 16.09 -10.24
N ALA A 382 -7.78 15.57 -9.73
CA ALA A 382 -7.38 15.75 -8.35
C ALA A 382 -7.17 17.22 -7.97
N ALA A 383 -6.53 18.00 -8.83
CA ALA A 383 -6.26 19.43 -8.59
C ALA A 383 -7.55 20.28 -8.49
N ASN A 384 -8.64 19.84 -9.11
CA ASN A 384 -9.93 20.52 -9.05
C ASN A 384 -10.88 19.94 -7.99
N SER A 385 -10.49 18.86 -7.30
CA SER A 385 -11.33 18.18 -6.33
C SER A 385 -11.31 18.88 -4.96
N ASP A 386 -12.46 19.30 -4.48
CA ASP A 386 -12.61 19.81 -3.10
C ASP A 386 -12.37 18.71 -2.07
N PHE A 387 -12.66 17.44 -2.42
CA PHE A 387 -12.38 16.29 -1.59
C PHE A 387 -10.87 16.14 -1.37
N ILE A 388 -10.07 16.16 -2.43
CA ILE A 388 -8.60 16.06 -2.30
C ILE A 388 -8.03 17.24 -1.53
N LYS A 389 -8.42 18.47 -1.84
CA LYS A 389 -7.95 19.69 -1.14
C LYS A 389 -8.27 19.68 0.36
N LYS A 390 -9.34 19.02 0.75
CA LYS A 390 -9.75 18.91 2.16
C LYS A 390 -8.83 17.97 2.97
N TYR A 391 -8.31 16.92 2.36
CA TYR A 391 -7.66 15.83 3.08
C TYR A 391 -6.18 15.63 2.74
N ILE A 392 -5.74 16.14 1.61
CA ILE A 392 -4.35 16.04 1.15
C ILE A 392 -3.71 17.42 1.13
N PRO A 393 -2.57 17.63 1.79
CA PRO A 393 -1.81 18.88 1.73
C PRO A 393 -1.49 19.31 0.29
N ASP A 394 -1.61 20.61 0.00
CA ASP A 394 -1.32 21.19 -1.32
C ASP A 394 0.09 20.85 -1.80
N ALA A 395 1.06 20.77 -0.88
CA ALA A 395 2.43 20.38 -1.19
C ALA A 395 2.50 18.96 -1.79
N ILE A 396 1.80 17.98 -1.20
CA ILE A 396 1.76 16.61 -1.73
C ILE A 396 1.09 16.59 -3.09
N LEU A 397 -0.08 17.24 -3.24
CA LEU A 397 -0.80 17.30 -4.51
C LEU A 397 0.06 17.91 -5.62
N SER A 398 0.75 19.02 -5.32
CA SER A 398 1.65 19.69 -6.25
C SER A 398 2.80 18.78 -6.71
N ILE A 399 3.41 18.04 -5.78
CA ILE A 399 4.51 17.11 -6.07
C ILE A 399 4.03 15.95 -6.96
N TYR A 400 2.85 15.42 -6.70
CA TYR A 400 2.27 14.36 -7.54
C TYR A 400 1.98 14.84 -8.95
N CYS A 401 1.48 16.06 -9.12
CA CYS A 401 1.04 16.58 -10.42
C CYS A 401 2.14 17.27 -11.24
N ASN A 402 3.31 17.51 -10.68
CA ASN A 402 4.46 18.16 -11.34
C ASN A 402 5.65 17.20 -11.58
N GLN A 403 5.41 15.89 -11.62
CA GLN A 403 6.44 14.89 -11.92
C GLN A 403 6.95 14.98 -13.36
#